data_bc48aa9905aa703de5f4c93c7956ff3d
#
_entry.id   bc48aa9905aa703de5f4c93c7956ff3d
#
_cell.length_a   1.000
_cell.length_b   1.000
_cell.length_c   1.000
_cell.angle_alpha   90.00
_cell.angle_beta   90.00
_cell.angle_gamma   90.00
#
_symmetry.space_group_name_H-M   'P 1'
#
loop_
_entity.id
_entity.type
_entity.pdbx_description
1 polymer ?
#
loop_
_entity_poly.entity_id
_entity_poly.type
_entity_poly.pdbx_seq_one_letter_code
_entity_poly.pdbx_strand_id
1 'polypeptide(L)'
;DYVANYVKANLPQYAALPVLSVSAPFKSGFGGGTDYTDVAQGNVAINNAADLYLYPNTVYAVKVSGADIKNWLETAAKRFNQINPALTTPQNLISSFPGYNFDMFTSKDISYEIDVTQPDISKGGSRIKNLNYKGTAISPTQEFIIATNNYRASGGGSFPGIDGSKTI
;
A
#
# COMPACT_ATOMS: atom_id res chain seq x y z
N ASP A 1 -0.45 -6.41 -14.10
CA ASP A 1 -0.51 -6.61 -15.56
C ASP A 1 -1.82 -6.07 -16.17
N TYR A 2 -3.01 -6.39 -15.63
CA TYR A 2 -4.30 -5.96 -16.20
C TYR A 2 -4.37 -4.44 -16.41
N VAL A 3 -4.12 -3.65 -15.35
CA VAL A 3 -4.15 -2.17 -15.44
C VAL A 3 -3.07 -1.66 -16.40
N ALA A 4 -1.87 -2.22 -16.38
CA ALA A 4 -0.81 -1.82 -17.30
C ALA A 4 -1.19 -2.04 -18.77
N ASN A 5 -1.79 -3.19 -19.08
CA ASN A 5 -2.27 -3.48 -20.42
C ASN A 5 -3.43 -2.56 -20.83
N TYR A 6 -4.38 -2.32 -19.92
CA TYR A 6 -5.51 -1.44 -20.16
C TYR A 6 -5.06 0.02 -20.44
N VAL A 7 -4.18 0.57 -19.60
CA VAL A 7 -3.64 1.92 -19.77
C VAL A 7 -2.93 2.05 -21.10
N LYS A 8 -2.07 1.08 -21.44
CA LYS A 8 -1.33 1.10 -22.69
C LYS A 8 -2.24 1.04 -23.93
N ALA A 9 -3.33 0.31 -23.85
CA ALA A 9 -4.25 0.12 -24.99
C ALA A 9 -5.27 1.26 -25.13
N ASN A 10 -5.74 1.85 -24.03
CA ASN A 10 -6.89 2.72 -24.01
C ASN A 10 -6.59 4.17 -23.58
N LEU A 11 -5.44 4.42 -22.95
CA LEU A 11 -5.06 5.72 -22.40
C LEU A 11 -3.67 6.14 -22.91
N PRO A 12 -3.53 6.47 -24.22
CA PRO A 12 -2.21 6.70 -24.84
C PRO A 12 -1.42 7.82 -24.18
N GLN A 13 -2.09 8.82 -23.59
CA GLN A 13 -1.46 9.92 -22.86
C GLN A 13 -0.70 9.45 -21.59
N TYR A 14 -1.01 8.26 -21.08
CA TYR A 14 -0.37 7.67 -19.90
C TYR A 14 0.45 6.41 -20.22
N ALA A 15 0.47 5.97 -21.47
CA ALA A 15 1.07 4.68 -21.88
C ALA A 15 2.57 4.58 -21.57
N ALA A 16 3.27 5.70 -21.46
CA ALA A 16 4.69 5.75 -21.13
C ALA A 16 4.97 5.75 -19.61
N LEU A 17 3.95 5.95 -18.77
CA LEU A 17 4.14 6.01 -17.32
C LEU A 17 4.29 4.59 -16.75
N PRO A 18 5.19 4.42 -15.76
CA PRO A 18 5.31 3.14 -15.06
C PRO A 18 4.04 2.84 -14.25
N VAL A 19 3.61 1.59 -14.31
CA VAL A 19 2.44 1.11 -13.56
C VAL A 19 2.92 0.25 -12.38
N LEU A 20 2.55 0.66 -11.18
CA LEU A 20 2.76 -0.07 -9.95
C LEU A 20 1.41 -0.51 -9.36
N SER A 21 1.44 -1.36 -8.34
CA SER A 21 0.25 -1.70 -7.57
C SER A 21 0.49 -1.51 -6.08
N VAL A 22 -0.59 -1.18 -5.38
CA VAL A 22 -0.61 -1.05 -3.93
C VAL A 22 -1.78 -1.85 -3.37
N SER A 23 -1.54 -2.55 -2.28
CA SER A 23 -2.58 -3.28 -1.55
C SER A 23 -2.28 -3.34 -0.06
N ALA A 24 -3.34 -3.38 0.74
CA ALA A 24 -3.26 -3.79 2.13
C ALA A 24 -3.25 -5.32 2.24
N PRO A 25 -2.81 -5.90 3.37
CA PRO A 25 -2.94 -7.31 3.65
C PRO A 25 -4.40 -7.77 3.58
N PHE A 26 -4.61 -8.99 3.10
CA PHE A 26 -5.91 -9.66 3.20
C PHE A 26 -6.26 -9.96 4.66
N LYS A 27 -7.53 -10.33 4.90
CA LYS A 27 -7.97 -10.81 6.19
C LYS A 27 -7.18 -12.07 6.56
N SER A 28 -6.64 -12.09 7.78
CA SER A 28 -5.92 -13.25 8.34
C SER A 28 -6.57 -13.77 9.62
N GLY A 29 -7.62 -13.11 10.14
CA GLY A 29 -8.30 -13.48 11.37
C GLY A 29 -7.61 -12.93 12.60
N PHE A 30 -7.71 -11.64 12.84
CA PHE A 30 -7.08 -10.94 13.97
C PHE A 30 -7.55 -11.48 15.34
N GLY A 31 -8.80 -11.92 15.44
CA GLY A 31 -9.36 -12.50 16.66
C GLY A 31 -8.94 -13.95 16.93
N GLY A 32 -8.31 -14.61 15.95
CA GLY A 32 -8.03 -16.05 16.03
C GLY A 32 -9.29 -16.91 16.08
N GLY A 33 -9.14 -18.21 16.38
CA GLY A 33 -10.26 -19.15 16.46
C GLY A 33 -11.09 -19.19 15.17
N THR A 34 -12.40 -19.00 15.27
CA THR A 34 -13.33 -19.03 14.13
C THR A 34 -13.19 -17.83 13.20
N ASP A 35 -12.50 -16.76 13.62
CA ASP A 35 -12.16 -15.61 12.77
C ASP A 35 -10.93 -15.83 11.89
N TYR A 36 -10.16 -16.89 12.17
CA TYR A 36 -8.95 -17.22 11.40
C TYR A 36 -9.31 -17.63 9.98
N THR A 37 -8.72 -16.98 8.98
CA THR A 37 -8.89 -17.34 7.59
C THR A 37 -8.03 -18.56 7.26
N ASP A 38 -8.69 -19.70 7.02
CA ASP A 38 -8.05 -20.95 6.64
C ASP A 38 -8.61 -21.44 5.30
N VAL A 39 -7.77 -21.41 4.28
CA VAL A 39 -8.13 -21.91 2.94
C VAL A 39 -7.32 -23.17 2.68
N ALA A 40 -7.98 -24.33 2.80
CA ALA A 40 -7.35 -25.61 2.58
C ALA A 40 -6.85 -25.75 1.13
N GLN A 41 -5.79 -26.55 0.96
CA GLN A 41 -5.30 -26.91 -0.36
C GLN A 41 -6.36 -27.68 -1.15
N GLY A 42 -6.63 -27.26 -2.39
CA GLY A 42 -7.59 -27.92 -3.26
C GLY A 42 -8.40 -26.91 -4.09
N ASN A 43 -9.64 -27.25 -4.36
CA ASN A 43 -10.55 -26.36 -5.08
C ASN A 43 -10.91 -25.14 -4.21
N VAL A 44 -10.76 -23.96 -4.79
CA VAL A 44 -11.15 -22.70 -4.16
C VAL A 44 -12.55 -22.31 -4.62
N ALA A 45 -13.45 -22.16 -3.67
CA ALA A 45 -14.81 -21.70 -3.92
C ALA A 45 -14.93 -20.18 -3.65
N ILE A 46 -16.04 -19.58 -4.09
CA ILE A 46 -16.27 -18.14 -3.93
C ILE A 46 -16.32 -17.69 -2.46
N ASN A 47 -16.78 -18.57 -1.56
CA ASN A 47 -16.76 -18.29 -0.12
C ASN A 47 -15.34 -18.20 0.45
N ASN A 48 -14.38 -18.95 -0.08
CA ASN A 48 -12.98 -18.82 0.33
C ASN A 48 -12.40 -17.46 -0.09
N ALA A 49 -12.73 -17.02 -1.32
CA ALA A 49 -12.33 -15.69 -1.79
C ALA A 49 -13.01 -14.58 -0.96
N ALA A 50 -14.29 -14.74 -0.62
CA ALA A 50 -15.04 -13.79 0.21
C ALA A 50 -14.51 -13.74 1.66
N ASP A 51 -14.01 -14.85 2.21
CA ASP A 51 -13.37 -14.84 3.53
C ASP A 51 -12.03 -14.10 3.55
N LEU A 52 -11.27 -14.18 2.46
CA LEU A 52 -10.03 -13.42 2.31
C LEU A 52 -10.27 -11.92 2.12
N TYR A 53 -11.33 -11.55 1.38
CA TYR A 53 -11.63 -10.17 1.04
C TYR A 53 -13.14 -9.93 0.93
N LEU A 54 -13.70 -9.31 1.95
CA LEU A 54 -15.15 -9.17 2.15
C LEU A 54 -15.82 -8.09 1.28
N TYR A 55 -15.05 -7.19 0.69
CA TYR A 55 -15.61 -6.00 0.06
C TYR A 55 -15.73 -6.15 -1.47
N PRO A 56 -16.88 -5.80 -2.07
CA PRO A 56 -17.08 -5.86 -3.53
C PRO A 56 -16.40 -4.66 -4.21
N ASN A 57 -15.08 -4.52 -4.02
CA ASN A 57 -14.33 -3.45 -4.63
C ASN A 57 -13.99 -3.76 -6.10
N THR A 58 -13.88 -2.71 -6.90
CA THR A 58 -13.44 -2.75 -8.29
C THR A 58 -12.01 -2.22 -8.43
N VAL A 59 -11.34 -2.62 -9.51
CA VAL A 59 -9.98 -2.15 -9.81
C VAL A 59 -10.04 -0.74 -10.38
N TYR A 60 -9.22 0.15 -9.83
CA TYR A 60 -9.05 1.54 -10.24
C TYR A 60 -7.59 1.84 -10.51
N ALA A 61 -7.35 2.88 -11.30
CA ALA A 61 -6.03 3.43 -11.54
C ALA A 61 -6.00 4.91 -11.12
N VAL A 62 -4.93 5.31 -10.45
CA VAL A 62 -4.69 6.71 -10.06
C VAL A 62 -3.34 7.17 -10.57
N LYS A 63 -3.27 8.40 -11.09
CA LYS A 63 -2.00 9.04 -11.48
C LYS A 63 -1.44 9.78 -10.29
N VAL A 64 -0.22 9.44 -9.87
CA VAL A 64 0.43 10.02 -8.68
C VAL A 64 1.86 10.42 -8.97
N SER A 65 2.39 11.32 -8.15
CA SER A 65 3.80 11.70 -8.14
C SER A 65 4.62 10.81 -7.19
N GLY A 66 5.95 10.88 -7.30
CA GLY A 66 6.84 10.23 -6.34
C GLY A 66 6.67 10.78 -4.92
N ALA A 67 6.32 12.07 -4.78
CA ALA A 67 5.98 12.64 -3.48
C ALA A 67 4.71 11.99 -2.89
N ASP A 68 3.69 11.74 -3.72
CA ASP A 68 2.47 11.05 -3.28
C ASP A 68 2.77 9.60 -2.83
N ILE A 69 3.61 8.86 -3.58
CA ILE A 69 4.04 7.52 -3.20
C ILE A 69 4.74 7.53 -1.84
N LYS A 70 5.67 8.48 -1.64
CA LYS A 70 6.34 8.62 -0.36
C LYS A 70 5.36 8.91 0.77
N ASN A 71 4.45 9.86 0.60
CA ASN A 71 3.45 10.20 1.60
C ASN A 71 2.49 9.05 1.90
N TRP A 72 2.16 8.26 0.87
CA TRP A 72 1.35 7.04 1.03
C TRP A 72 2.04 6.03 1.93
N LEU A 73 3.31 5.72 1.64
CA LEU A 73 4.13 4.81 2.44
C LEU A 73 4.39 5.34 3.85
N GLU A 74 4.65 6.64 4.02
CA GLU A 74 4.83 7.27 5.35
C GLU A 74 3.54 7.13 6.20
N THR A 75 2.37 7.27 5.55
CA THR A 75 1.08 7.10 6.22
C THR A 75 0.85 5.64 6.61
N ALA A 76 1.14 4.70 5.71
CA ALA A 76 1.08 3.27 5.99
C ALA A 76 2.03 2.86 7.13
N ALA A 77 3.23 3.46 7.19
CA ALA A 77 4.24 3.20 8.21
C ALA A 77 3.80 3.58 9.64
N LYS A 78 2.68 4.29 9.81
CA LYS A 78 2.02 4.51 11.13
C LYS A 78 1.58 3.19 11.77
N ARG A 79 1.53 2.10 11.02
CA ARG A 79 1.28 0.75 11.53
C ARG A 79 2.30 0.33 12.57
N PHE A 80 3.48 0.90 12.58
CA PHE A 80 4.54 0.57 13.51
C PHE A 80 4.67 1.62 14.62
N ASN A 81 4.93 1.15 15.84
CA ASN A 81 5.40 2.02 16.92
C ASN A 81 6.84 2.45 16.63
N GLN A 82 7.23 3.57 17.22
CA GLN A 82 8.63 3.95 17.22
C GLN A 82 9.41 3.04 18.15
N ILE A 83 10.52 2.48 17.68
CA ILE A 83 11.41 1.61 18.44
C ILE A 83 12.63 2.40 18.88
N ASN A 84 12.95 2.30 20.17
CA ASN A 84 14.18 2.85 20.71
C ASN A 84 15.29 1.78 20.65
N PRO A 85 16.30 1.91 19.78
CA PRO A 85 17.35 0.90 19.62
C PRO A 85 18.30 0.82 20.83
N ALA A 86 18.28 1.79 21.74
CA ALA A 86 19.08 1.74 22.95
C ALA A 86 18.50 0.85 24.05
N LEU A 87 17.22 0.43 23.93
CA LEU A 87 16.59 -0.46 24.90
C LEU A 87 16.87 -1.92 24.54
N THR A 88 17.25 -2.70 25.55
CA THR A 88 17.49 -4.15 25.42
C THR A 88 16.26 -4.98 25.77
N THR A 89 15.20 -4.37 26.32
CA THR A 89 13.93 -5.04 26.62
C THR A 89 13.05 -5.12 25.37
N PRO A 90 12.19 -6.15 25.26
CA PRO A 90 11.22 -6.25 24.16
C PRO A 90 10.33 -5.02 24.06
N GLN A 91 10.07 -4.55 22.84
CA GLN A 91 9.21 -3.41 22.55
C GLN A 91 8.08 -3.86 21.62
N ASN A 92 6.86 -3.35 21.85
CA ASN A 92 5.75 -3.65 20.96
C ASN A 92 5.91 -2.90 19.63
N LEU A 93 6.12 -3.63 18.56
CA LEU A 93 6.31 -3.08 17.22
C LEU A 93 5.01 -2.58 16.58
N ILE A 94 3.88 -3.22 16.88
CA ILE A 94 2.61 -2.96 16.19
C ILE A 94 1.82 -1.90 16.94
N SER A 95 1.44 -0.82 16.24
CA SER A 95 0.59 0.25 16.74
C SER A 95 -0.90 -0.08 16.61
N SER A 96 -1.77 0.79 17.13
CA SER A 96 -3.21 0.72 16.94
C SER A 96 -3.69 1.17 15.55
N PHE A 97 -2.80 1.65 14.68
CA PHE A 97 -3.17 2.03 13.31
C PHE A 97 -3.76 0.84 12.57
N PRO A 98 -4.92 0.98 11.89
CA PRO A 98 -5.62 -0.15 11.30
C PRO A 98 -4.79 -0.92 10.28
N GLY A 99 -4.75 -2.25 10.41
CA GLY A 99 -3.99 -3.12 9.50
C GLY A 99 -4.45 -3.03 8.04
N TYR A 100 -5.76 -2.81 7.81
CA TYR A 100 -6.31 -2.61 6.46
C TYR A 100 -5.88 -1.28 5.79
N ASN A 101 -5.21 -0.40 6.53
CA ASN A 101 -4.55 0.80 6.01
C ASN A 101 -3.02 0.64 5.91
N PHE A 102 -2.49 -0.55 6.16
CA PHE A 102 -1.08 -0.85 5.93
C PHE A 102 -0.84 -1.20 4.45
N ASP A 103 -0.98 -0.20 3.61
CA ASP A 103 -0.76 -0.33 2.18
C ASP A 103 0.73 -0.49 1.86
N MET A 104 1.05 -1.47 1.03
CA MET A 104 2.41 -1.74 0.58
C MET A 104 2.47 -1.74 -0.95
N PHE A 105 3.50 -1.10 -1.48
CA PHE A 105 3.87 -1.23 -2.88
C PHE A 105 4.77 -2.45 -3.03
N THR A 106 4.28 -3.45 -3.76
CA THR A 106 5.00 -4.71 -3.98
C THR A 106 5.25 -4.93 -5.46
N SER A 107 6.49 -4.78 -5.87
CA SER A 107 6.95 -5.07 -7.22
C SER A 107 8.47 -5.28 -7.17
N LYS A 108 8.99 -6.09 -8.08
CA LYS A 108 10.46 -6.24 -8.24
C LYS A 108 11.14 -4.92 -8.65
N ASP A 109 10.37 -3.97 -9.15
CA ASP A 109 10.88 -2.70 -9.68
C ASP A 109 10.89 -1.57 -8.63
N ILE A 110 10.18 -1.71 -7.51
CA ILE A 110 10.17 -0.72 -6.43
C ILE A 110 10.81 -1.30 -5.16
N SER A 111 11.64 -0.51 -4.50
CA SER A 111 12.24 -0.86 -3.22
C SER A 111 12.25 0.32 -2.28
N TYR A 112 12.08 0.06 -1.00
CA TYR A 112 12.15 1.05 0.08
C TYR A 112 12.39 0.35 1.41
N GLU A 113 12.77 1.13 2.40
CA GLU A 113 12.95 0.69 3.78
C GLU A 113 12.04 1.48 4.70
N ILE A 114 11.58 0.88 5.78
CA ILE A 114 10.78 1.54 6.83
C ILE A 114 11.64 1.60 8.09
N ASP A 115 12.20 2.78 8.38
CA ASP A 115 13.00 3.03 9.58
C ASP A 115 12.07 3.32 10.78
N VAL A 116 11.76 2.28 11.53
CA VAL A 116 10.89 2.37 12.72
C VAL A 116 11.56 3.05 13.93
N THR A 117 12.84 3.36 13.84
CA THR A 117 13.50 4.16 14.90
C THR A 117 13.13 5.64 14.83
N GLN A 118 12.62 6.08 13.67
CA GLN A 118 12.16 7.44 13.47
C GLN A 118 10.72 7.65 13.95
N PRO A 119 10.34 8.85 14.36
CA PRO A 119 8.95 9.22 14.56
C PRO A 119 8.14 8.99 13.27
N ASP A 120 6.84 8.72 13.39
CA ASP A 120 5.95 8.67 12.23
C ASP A 120 5.63 10.07 11.66
N ILE A 121 5.04 10.10 10.47
CA ILE A 121 4.75 11.35 9.75
C ILE A 121 3.83 12.30 10.56
N SER A 122 2.92 11.80 11.39
CA SER A 122 2.04 12.65 12.22
C SER A 122 2.78 13.38 13.33
N LYS A 123 3.99 12.92 13.63
CA LYS A 123 4.91 13.52 14.61
C LYS A 123 6.07 14.27 13.94
N GLY A 124 5.94 14.56 12.66
CA GLY A 124 6.96 15.26 11.88
C GLY A 124 8.16 14.41 11.50
N GLY A 125 8.08 13.08 11.65
CA GLY A 125 9.15 12.17 11.25
C GLY A 125 9.09 11.78 9.77
N SER A 126 10.10 11.02 9.33
CA SER A 126 10.16 10.41 8.02
C SER A 126 10.80 9.03 8.13
N ARG A 127 10.02 7.99 7.91
CA ARG A 127 10.40 6.58 8.07
C ARG A 127 10.83 5.93 6.76
N ILE A 128 10.33 6.45 5.64
CA ILE A 128 10.62 5.86 4.33
C ILE A 128 11.99 6.30 3.85
N LYS A 129 12.88 5.33 3.71
CA LYS A 129 14.25 5.48 3.25
C LYS A 129 14.46 4.69 1.96
N ASN A 130 15.46 5.07 1.19
CA ASN A 130 15.92 4.33 0.00
C ASN A 130 14.77 3.99 -0.97
N LEU A 131 13.82 4.92 -1.15
CA LEU A 131 12.70 4.75 -2.07
C LEU A 131 13.20 4.84 -3.51
N ASN A 132 13.28 3.69 -4.19
CA ASN A 132 13.82 3.56 -5.53
C ASN A 132 12.83 2.88 -6.48
N TYR A 133 12.91 3.24 -7.74
CA TYR A 133 12.28 2.54 -8.86
C TYR A 133 13.37 2.07 -9.83
N LYS A 134 13.43 0.76 -10.09
CA LYS A 134 14.49 0.13 -10.92
C LYS A 134 15.91 0.53 -10.50
N GLY A 135 16.14 0.56 -9.19
CA GLY A 135 17.44 0.90 -8.61
C GLY A 135 17.79 2.40 -8.59
N THR A 136 16.94 3.27 -9.11
CA THR A 136 17.13 4.73 -9.11
C THR A 136 16.17 5.40 -8.13
N ALA A 137 16.68 6.37 -7.35
CA ALA A 137 15.86 7.11 -6.40
C ALA A 137 14.67 7.79 -7.10
N ILE A 138 13.49 7.62 -6.56
CA ILE A 138 12.26 8.25 -7.07
C ILE A 138 12.33 9.76 -6.83
N SER A 139 12.26 10.54 -7.91
CA SER A 139 12.10 12.00 -7.80
C SER A 139 10.70 12.35 -7.30
N PRO A 140 10.55 13.39 -6.46
CA PRO A 140 9.24 13.85 -5.99
C PRO A 140 8.25 14.18 -7.12
N THR A 141 8.73 14.58 -8.29
CA THR A 141 7.91 14.95 -9.46
C THR A 141 7.76 13.84 -10.48
N GLN A 142 8.43 12.70 -10.31
CA GLN A 142 8.29 11.55 -11.20
C GLN A 142 6.86 11.00 -11.13
N GLU A 143 6.24 10.78 -12.29
CA GLU A 143 4.86 10.33 -12.38
C GLU A 143 4.75 8.81 -12.52
N PHE A 144 3.69 8.25 -11.91
CA PHE A 144 3.35 6.84 -11.91
C PHE A 144 1.84 6.65 -12.03
N ILE A 145 1.45 5.49 -12.54
CA ILE A 145 0.09 4.99 -12.43
C ILE A 145 0.07 3.91 -11.34
N ILE A 146 -0.84 4.03 -10.39
CA ILE A 146 -1.01 3.05 -9.32
C ILE A 146 -2.32 2.31 -9.52
N ALA A 147 -2.23 0.99 -9.67
CA ALA A 147 -3.37 0.10 -9.61
C ALA A 147 -3.76 -0.11 -8.13
N THR A 148 -5.01 0.15 -7.81
CA THR A 148 -5.59 0.01 -6.48
C THR A 148 -7.07 -0.35 -6.59
N ASN A 149 -7.83 -0.26 -5.52
CA ASN A 149 -9.28 -0.44 -5.55
C ASN A 149 -10.02 0.92 -5.51
N ASN A 150 -11.31 0.89 -5.87
CA ASN A 150 -12.16 2.10 -5.87
C ASN A 150 -12.24 2.77 -4.49
N TYR A 151 -12.30 2.00 -3.40
CA TYR A 151 -12.31 2.55 -2.04
C TYR A 151 -11.07 3.41 -1.78
N ARG A 152 -9.89 2.88 -2.08
CA ARG A 152 -8.63 3.60 -1.88
C ARG A 152 -8.50 4.79 -2.82
N ALA A 153 -8.82 4.60 -4.11
CA ALA A 153 -8.77 5.67 -5.10
C ALA A 153 -9.64 6.88 -4.74
N SER A 154 -10.79 6.63 -4.07
CA SER A 154 -11.74 7.68 -3.65
C SER A 154 -11.45 8.29 -2.27
N GLY A 155 -10.27 8.05 -1.69
CA GLY A 155 -9.87 8.65 -0.41
C GLY A 155 -10.00 7.75 0.81
N GLY A 156 -10.40 6.50 0.64
CA GLY A 156 -10.49 5.54 1.73
C GLY A 156 -9.16 5.38 2.48
N GLY A 157 -9.20 5.45 3.82
CA GLY A 157 -8.02 5.42 4.68
C GLY A 157 -7.30 6.75 4.84
N SER A 158 -7.79 7.83 4.21
CA SER A 158 -7.29 9.21 4.36
C SER A 158 -5.79 9.34 4.03
N PHE A 159 -5.36 8.72 2.94
CA PHE A 159 -4.00 8.90 2.43
C PHE A 159 -3.86 10.27 1.78
N PRO A 160 -2.85 11.07 2.15
CA PRO A 160 -2.69 12.43 1.64
C PRO A 160 -2.62 12.47 0.11
N GLY A 161 -3.45 13.32 -0.50
CA GLY A 161 -3.49 13.50 -1.95
C GLY A 161 -4.15 12.37 -2.74
N ILE A 162 -4.81 11.41 -2.07
CA ILE A 162 -5.60 10.35 -2.68
C ILE A 162 -7.06 10.56 -2.25
N ASP A 163 -7.82 11.28 -3.07
CA ASP A 163 -9.16 11.80 -2.74
C ASP A 163 -10.18 11.66 -3.89
N GLY A 164 -9.84 10.86 -4.89
CA GLY A 164 -10.65 10.68 -6.10
C GLY A 164 -10.23 11.56 -7.28
N SER A 165 -9.62 12.71 -7.04
CA SER A 165 -9.23 13.68 -8.09
C SER A 165 -8.14 13.15 -9.05
N LYS A 166 -7.40 12.14 -8.63
CA LYS A 166 -6.28 11.55 -9.40
C LYS A 166 -6.66 10.27 -10.16
N THR A 167 -7.93 9.87 -10.11
CA THR A 167 -8.42 8.70 -10.87
C THR A 167 -8.38 8.98 -12.37
N ILE A 168 -7.96 7.97 -13.16
CA ILE A 168 -7.83 8.02 -14.60
C ILE A 168 -8.67 6.97 -15.29
#